data_5bf29e96c2c44f7c6b80dd93dd50b99c
#
_entry.id   5bf29e96c2c44f7c6b80dd93dd50b99c
#
_cell.length_a   1.000
_cell.length_b   1.000
_cell.length_c   1.000
_cell.angle_alpha   90.00
_cell.angle_beta   90.00
_cell.angle_gamma   90.00
#
_symmetry.space_group_name_H-M   'P 1'
#
loop_
_entity.id
_entity.type
_entity.pdbx_description
1 polymer ?
#
loop_
_entity_poly.entity_id
_entity_poly.type
_entity_poly.pdbx_seq_one_letter_code
_entity_poly.pdbx_strand_id
1 'polypeptide(L)'
;MWLTSPQQAVGFSPLFYNSYFDGNDQKQACTLRLFNVTTPYSLLLAAQSKLSSKDFSTLLKIIVVISFRYNVICELSCLDQEKIYNKIALKITNGEITNIQELLPLLKKLYIKDKIFRDTFENKTFNTNDRKVNRLVKYILTTIEKDLSGIDLALDSPDYNIEHIYPQNPGSDEDWPEFIDDYINISTYKLGNLTLLSEKDNREIGNEAFSQKVKVYAKCKFEVTKYIAEHYFVEWSPAIICSRQHFLVSEAVKIWKVSQLATK
;
A
#
# COMPACT_ATOMS: atom_id res chain seq x y z
N MET A 1 -17.06 -30.84 8.99
CA MET A 1 -18.01 -30.31 7.99
C MET A 1 -17.32 -29.10 7.37
N TRP A 2 -16.89 -29.21 6.12
CA TRP A 2 -15.95 -28.29 5.50
C TRP A 2 -16.70 -27.10 4.89
N LEU A 3 -16.33 -25.88 5.27
CA LEU A 3 -16.84 -24.64 4.68
C LEU A 3 -16.10 -24.39 3.35
N THR A 4 -16.64 -24.87 2.24
CA THR A 4 -15.96 -24.87 0.93
C THR A 4 -16.70 -24.09 -0.17
N SER A 5 -17.47 -23.06 0.14
CA SER A 5 -18.08 -22.24 -0.91
C SER A 5 -17.70 -20.76 -0.80
N PRO A 6 -17.46 -20.08 -1.95
CA PRO A 6 -17.23 -18.62 -1.98
C PRO A 6 -18.38 -17.81 -1.36
N GLN A 7 -19.58 -18.36 -1.31
CA GLN A 7 -20.77 -17.71 -0.70
C GLN A 7 -20.66 -17.62 0.82
N GLN A 8 -19.88 -18.48 1.49
CA GLN A 8 -19.64 -18.39 2.92
C GLN A 8 -18.56 -17.36 3.27
N ALA A 9 -17.63 -17.06 2.35
CA ALA A 9 -16.68 -15.94 2.52
C ALA A 9 -17.40 -14.56 2.55
N VAL A 10 -18.56 -14.44 1.91
CA VAL A 10 -19.40 -13.22 1.98
C VAL A 10 -19.99 -13.01 3.38
N GLY A 11 -20.20 -14.08 4.14
CA GLY A 11 -20.67 -14.03 5.54
C GLY A 11 -19.59 -13.54 6.53
N PHE A 12 -18.31 -13.53 6.15
CA PHE A 12 -17.22 -13.05 7.00
C PHE A 12 -17.05 -11.52 7.00
N SER A 13 -17.58 -10.83 6.01
CA SER A 13 -17.56 -9.38 5.94
C SER A 13 -18.15 -8.70 7.21
N PRO A 14 -19.26 -9.19 7.82
CA PRO A 14 -19.79 -8.64 9.07
C PRO A 14 -18.95 -8.97 10.31
N LEU A 15 -18.25 -10.12 10.36
CA LEU A 15 -17.43 -10.52 11.53
C LEU A 15 -16.21 -9.62 11.72
N PHE A 16 -15.63 -9.10 10.63
CA PHE A 16 -14.57 -8.11 10.68
C PHE A 16 -15.09 -6.67 10.94
N TYR A 17 -16.38 -6.45 10.94
CA TYR A 17 -17.02 -5.15 11.17
C TYR A 17 -17.53 -4.94 12.59
N ASN A 18 -17.67 -5.99 13.38
CA ASN A 18 -18.27 -5.88 14.71
C ASN A 18 -17.18 -5.66 15.78
N SER A 19 -17.47 -4.73 16.64
CA SER A 19 -17.06 -4.36 18.01
C SER A 19 -16.06 -5.24 18.81
N TYR A 20 -15.49 -6.27 18.22
CA TYR A 20 -14.54 -7.20 18.85
C TYR A 20 -13.08 -6.88 18.58
N PHE A 21 -12.80 -5.97 17.64
CA PHE A 21 -11.45 -5.50 17.35
C PHE A 21 -11.21 -4.17 18.04
N ASP A 22 -10.05 -3.99 18.64
CA ASP A 22 -9.61 -2.64 18.96
C ASP A 22 -9.45 -1.80 17.68
N GLY A 23 -9.43 -0.48 17.79
CA GLY A 23 -9.42 0.39 16.62
C GLY A 23 -8.25 0.15 15.67
N ASN A 24 -7.14 -0.44 16.15
CA ASN A 24 -5.96 -0.74 15.36
C ASN A 24 -6.13 -2.03 14.56
N ASP A 25 -6.69 -3.08 15.15
CA ASP A 25 -6.99 -4.34 14.46
C ASP A 25 -8.07 -4.14 13.40
N GLN A 26 -9.06 -3.28 13.68
CA GLN A 26 -10.06 -2.89 12.71
C GLN A 26 -9.43 -2.19 11.49
N LYS A 27 -8.46 -1.30 11.71
CA LYS A 27 -7.72 -0.64 10.62
C LYS A 27 -6.97 -1.65 9.75
N GLN A 28 -6.29 -2.64 10.35
CA GLN A 28 -5.59 -3.70 9.63
C GLN A 28 -6.55 -4.57 8.80
N ALA A 29 -7.70 -4.93 9.37
CA ALA A 29 -8.73 -5.69 8.66
C ALA A 29 -9.30 -4.91 7.46
N CYS A 30 -9.56 -3.61 7.62
CA CYS A 30 -9.96 -2.72 6.53
C CYS A 30 -8.89 -2.63 5.44
N THR A 31 -7.61 -2.68 5.81
CA THR A 31 -6.49 -2.68 4.85
C THR A 31 -6.48 -3.96 4.01
N LEU A 32 -6.69 -5.14 4.60
CA LEU A 32 -6.81 -6.39 3.82
C LEU A 32 -7.99 -6.35 2.84
N ARG A 33 -9.09 -5.73 3.23
CA ARG A 33 -10.23 -5.52 2.34
C ARG A 33 -9.91 -4.55 1.21
N LEU A 34 -9.17 -3.47 1.49
CA LEU A 34 -8.68 -2.55 0.46
C LEU A 34 -7.83 -3.29 -0.58
N PHE A 35 -6.99 -4.22 -0.15
CA PHE A 35 -6.17 -5.07 -1.04
C PHE A 35 -6.99 -6.12 -1.80
N ASN A 36 -8.26 -6.31 -1.46
CA ASN A 36 -9.11 -7.38 -1.98
C ASN A 36 -8.52 -8.78 -1.77
N VAL A 37 -7.87 -9.02 -0.63
CA VAL A 37 -7.20 -10.27 -0.28
C VAL A 37 -8.04 -11.02 0.74
N THR A 38 -8.53 -12.21 0.38
CA THR A 38 -9.37 -13.08 1.22
C THR A 38 -8.67 -14.37 1.66
N THR A 39 -7.57 -14.72 1.03
CA THR A 39 -6.80 -15.95 1.29
C THR A 39 -6.42 -16.16 2.77
N PRO A 40 -6.10 -15.13 3.60
CA PRO A 40 -5.72 -15.35 4.99
C PRO A 40 -6.90 -15.53 5.95
N TYR A 41 -8.15 -15.49 5.50
CA TYR A 41 -9.30 -15.49 6.39
C TYR A 41 -9.41 -16.76 7.24
N SER A 42 -9.14 -17.94 6.67
CA SER A 42 -9.11 -19.20 7.42
C SER A 42 -8.10 -19.17 8.57
N LEU A 43 -6.91 -18.65 8.31
CA LEU A 43 -5.87 -18.47 9.32
C LEU A 43 -6.28 -17.45 10.41
N LEU A 44 -6.79 -16.30 10.00
CA LEU A 44 -7.20 -15.24 10.93
C LEU A 44 -8.34 -15.66 11.84
N LEU A 45 -9.31 -16.44 11.32
CA LEU A 45 -10.39 -16.99 12.14
C LEU A 45 -9.89 -17.99 13.18
N ALA A 46 -9.05 -18.94 12.77
CA ALA A 46 -8.45 -19.90 13.70
C ALA A 46 -7.63 -19.18 14.78
N ALA A 47 -6.83 -18.20 14.37
CA ALA A 47 -6.01 -17.40 15.28
C ALA A 47 -6.87 -16.58 16.27
N GLN A 48 -7.91 -15.92 15.81
CA GLN A 48 -8.81 -15.14 16.66
C GLN A 48 -9.48 -16.00 17.75
N SER A 49 -9.83 -17.24 17.41
CA SER A 49 -10.51 -18.15 18.34
C SER A 49 -9.59 -18.83 19.35
N LYS A 50 -8.28 -18.89 19.09
CA LYS A 50 -7.35 -19.77 19.84
C LYS A 50 -6.12 -19.06 20.38
N LEU A 51 -5.67 -17.96 19.77
CA LEU A 51 -4.49 -17.23 20.22
C LEU A 51 -4.86 -16.10 21.19
N SER A 52 -3.87 -15.60 21.91
CA SER A 52 -4.03 -14.38 22.70
C SER A 52 -4.36 -13.17 21.83
N SER A 53 -5.08 -12.18 22.35
CA SER A 53 -5.38 -10.93 21.60
C SER A 53 -4.11 -10.26 21.11
N LYS A 54 -3.02 -10.28 21.88
CA LYS A 54 -1.72 -9.73 21.49
C LYS A 54 -1.10 -10.48 20.29
N ASP A 55 -1.15 -11.82 20.31
CA ASP A 55 -0.62 -12.63 19.20
C ASP A 55 -1.47 -12.47 17.96
N PHE A 56 -2.79 -12.40 18.11
CA PHE A 56 -3.71 -12.14 17.01
C PHE A 56 -3.43 -10.78 16.35
N SER A 57 -3.32 -9.70 17.13
CA SER A 57 -3.01 -8.36 16.61
C SER A 57 -1.65 -8.32 15.91
N THR A 58 -0.67 -9.06 16.45
CA THR A 58 0.65 -9.20 15.81
C THR A 58 0.55 -9.94 14.49
N LEU A 59 -0.16 -11.07 14.47
CA LEU A 59 -0.39 -11.85 13.25
C LEU A 59 -1.09 -11.01 12.18
N LEU A 60 -2.13 -10.27 12.55
CA LEU A 60 -2.89 -9.44 11.62
C LEU A 60 -2.00 -8.39 10.92
N LYS A 61 -1.12 -7.72 11.67
CA LYS A 61 -0.11 -6.80 11.11
C LYS A 61 0.84 -7.51 10.14
N ILE A 62 1.33 -8.69 10.51
CA ILE A 62 2.21 -9.51 9.65
C ILE A 62 1.50 -9.88 8.35
N ILE A 63 0.24 -10.30 8.43
CA ILE A 63 -0.56 -10.68 7.27
C ILE A 63 -0.81 -9.49 6.33
N VAL A 64 -1.03 -8.29 6.87
CA VAL A 64 -1.14 -7.08 6.04
C VAL A 64 0.16 -6.81 5.28
N VAL A 65 1.31 -6.91 5.95
CA VAL A 65 2.62 -6.73 5.28
C VAL A 65 2.88 -7.79 4.22
N ILE A 66 2.61 -9.06 4.53
CA ILE A 66 2.74 -10.15 3.54
C ILE A 66 1.81 -9.90 2.36
N SER A 67 0.54 -9.56 2.61
CA SER A 67 -0.44 -9.31 1.54
C SER A 67 -0.04 -8.12 0.67
N PHE A 68 0.48 -7.03 1.25
CA PHE A 68 0.97 -5.90 0.48
C PHE A 68 2.12 -6.31 -0.44
N ARG A 69 3.13 -6.99 0.10
CA ARG A 69 4.30 -7.42 -0.69
C ARG A 69 3.94 -8.47 -1.74
N TYR A 70 3.23 -9.52 -1.33
CA TYR A 70 2.95 -10.70 -2.15
C TYR A 70 1.85 -10.46 -3.18
N ASN A 71 0.68 -9.97 -2.72
CA ASN A 71 -0.52 -9.85 -3.55
C ASN A 71 -0.59 -8.51 -4.28
N VAL A 72 -0.28 -7.38 -3.59
CA VAL A 72 -0.48 -6.04 -4.15
C VAL A 72 0.69 -5.62 -5.03
N ILE A 73 1.92 -5.78 -4.55
CA ILE A 73 3.09 -5.32 -5.32
C ILE A 73 3.58 -6.38 -6.27
N CYS A 74 3.80 -7.63 -5.80
CA CYS A 74 4.35 -8.69 -6.65
C CYS A 74 3.29 -9.48 -7.44
N GLU A 75 2.00 -9.30 -7.17
CA GLU A 75 0.88 -9.92 -7.90
C GLU A 75 1.02 -11.44 -8.08
N LEU A 76 1.55 -12.12 -7.05
CA LEU A 76 1.80 -13.54 -7.08
C LEU A 76 0.51 -14.35 -6.88
N SER A 77 0.52 -15.61 -7.38
CA SER A 77 -0.62 -16.52 -7.31
C SER A 77 -1.06 -16.80 -5.88
N CYS A 78 -2.36 -16.71 -5.61
CA CYS A 78 -2.97 -16.98 -4.31
C CYS A 78 -2.96 -18.48 -3.92
N LEU A 79 -2.75 -19.40 -4.86
CA LEU A 79 -2.92 -20.85 -4.63
C LEU A 79 -1.96 -21.41 -3.57
N ASP A 80 -0.69 -21.04 -3.62
CA ASP A 80 0.29 -21.52 -2.63
C ASP A 80 0.10 -20.82 -1.28
N GLN A 81 -0.32 -19.56 -1.30
CA GLN A 81 -0.65 -18.79 -0.12
C GLN A 81 -1.82 -19.43 0.63
N GLU A 82 -2.89 -19.78 -0.08
CA GLU A 82 -4.08 -20.44 0.49
C GLU A 82 -3.74 -21.78 1.14
N LYS A 83 -2.95 -22.65 0.45
CA LYS A 83 -2.51 -23.93 1.01
C LYS A 83 -1.74 -23.75 2.32
N ILE A 84 -0.84 -22.78 2.38
CA ILE A 84 -0.03 -22.52 3.58
C ILE A 84 -0.95 -22.00 4.70
N TYR A 85 -1.81 -21.03 4.45
CA TYR A 85 -2.72 -20.48 5.46
C TYR A 85 -3.70 -21.51 5.99
N ASN A 86 -4.28 -22.36 5.14
CA ASN A 86 -5.18 -23.43 5.55
C ASN A 86 -4.45 -24.47 6.44
N LYS A 87 -3.22 -24.84 6.06
CA LYS A 87 -2.40 -25.73 6.90
C LYS A 87 -2.10 -25.16 8.27
N ILE A 88 -1.77 -23.88 8.35
CA ILE A 88 -1.51 -23.20 9.63
C ILE A 88 -2.79 -23.11 10.45
N ALA A 89 -3.92 -22.77 9.83
CA ALA A 89 -5.22 -22.70 10.50
C ALA A 89 -5.60 -24.02 11.16
N LEU A 90 -5.39 -25.16 10.48
CA LEU A 90 -5.60 -26.49 11.06
C LEU A 90 -4.70 -26.75 12.27
N LYS A 91 -3.41 -26.39 12.21
CA LYS A 91 -2.49 -26.56 13.32
C LYS A 91 -2.89 -25.73 14.55
N ILE A 92 -3.34 -24.50 14.35
CA ILE A 92 -3.88 -23.66 15.43
C ILE A 92 -5.14 -24.31 16.04
N THR A 93 -6.06 -24.76 15.20
CA THR A 93 -7.32 -25.38 15.64
C THR A 93 -7.08 -26.64 16.46
N ASN A 94 -6.08 -27.44 16.06
CA ASN A 94 -5.68 -28.68 16.77
C ASN A 94 -4.84 -28.42 18.03
N GLY A 95 -4.47 -27.16 18.31
CA GLY A 95 -3.62 -26.83 19.48
C GLY A 95 -2.13 -27.14 19.27
N GLU A 96 -1.69 -27.43 18.03
CA GLU A 96 -0.28 -27.63 17.70
C GLU A 96 0.50 -26.31 17.66
N ILE A 97 -0.20 -25.19 17.48
CA ILE A 97 0.32 -23.82 17.47
C ILE A 97 -0.50 -23.01 18.46
N THR A 98 0.17 -22.41 19.42
CA THR A 98 -0.46 -21.70 20.54
C THR A 98 -0.03 -20.24 20.67
N ASN A 99 1.00 -19.83 19.95
CA ASN A 99 1.55 -18.47 20.00
C ASN A 99 2.14 -18.02 18.65
N ILE A 100 2.42 -16.73 18.54
CA ILE A 100 2.94 -16.12 17.32
C ILE A 100 4.34 -16.61 16.93
N GLN A 101 5.19 -16.98 17.88
CA GLN A 101 6.56 -17.39 17.59
C GLN A 101 6.60 -18.71 16.80
N GLU A 102 5.65 -19.61 17.06
CA GLU A 102 5.50 -20.88 16.34
C GLU A 102 4.97 -20.68 14.91
N LEU A 103 4.27 -19.54 14.65
CA LEU A 103 3.75 -19.17 13.32
C LEU A 103 4.82 -18.62 12.38
N LEU A 104 5.76 -17.82 12.92
CA LEU A 104 6.73 -17.08 12.09
C LEU A 104 7.50 -17.94 11.08
N PRO A 105 8.05 -19.13 11.45
CA PRO A 105 8.78 -19.97 10.49
C PRO A 105 7.91 -20.44 9.32
N LEU A 106 6.61 -20.63 9.55
CA LEU A 106 5.68 -21.10 8.54
C LEU A 106 5.29 -20.00 7.57
N LEU A 107 5.17 -18.76 8.06
CA LEU A 107 4.86 -17.57 7.25
C LEU A 107 6.05 -17.08 6.43
N LYS A 108 7.28 -17.45 6.80
CA LYS A 108 8.51 -17.01 6.12
C LYS A 108 8.51 -17.33 4.64
N LYS A 109 7.90 -18.44 4.22
CA LYS A 109 7.80 -18.85 2.81
C LYS A 109 6.96 -17.87 1.96
N LEU A 110 6.08 -17.10 2.60
CA LEU A 110 5.21 -16.12 1.94
C LEU A 110 5.78 -14.70 2.00
N TYR A 111 6.85 -14.51 2.76
CA TYR A 111 7.47 -13.19 2.90
C TYR A 111 8.41 -12.91 1.70
N ILE A 112 8.03 -11.95 0.89
CA ILE A 112 8.84 -11.51 -0.26
C ILE A 112 10.05 -10.72 0.25
N LYS A 113 11.26 -11.13 -0.15
CA LYS A 113 12.51 -10.49 0.22
C LYS A 113 12.58 -9.04 -0.27
N ASP A 114 13.28 -8.19 0.49
CA ASP A 114 13.37 -6.76 0.23
C ASP A 114 13.85 -6.44 -1.20
N LYS A 115 14.80 -7.21 -1.74
CA LYS A 115 15.28 -7.02 -3.11
C LYS A 115 14.17 -7.22 -4.15
N ILE A 116 13.46 -8.35 -4.09
CA ILE A 116 12.38 -8.66 -5.05
C ILE A 116 11.26 -7.63 -4.92
N PHE A 117 10.86 -7.29 -3.69
CA PHE A 117 9.85 -6.29 -3.43
C PHE A 117 10.24 -4.92 -4.01
N ARG A 118 11.48 -4.46 -3.78
CA ARG A 118 12.03 -3.23 -4.32
C ARG A 118 11.99 -3.23 -5.84
N ASP A 119 12.64 -4.24 -6.46
CA ASP A 119 12.78 -4.32 -7.92
C ASP A 119 11.40 -4.34 -8.61
N THR A 120 10.41 -5.03 -8.03
CA THR A 120 9.05 -5.07 -8.57
C THR A 120 8.34 -3.73 -8.39
N PHE A 121 8.44 -3.11 -7.21
CA PHE A 121 7.75 -1.87 -6.92
C PHE A 121 8.31 -0.69 -7.73
N GLU A 122 9.62 -0.64 -7.96
CA GLU A 122 10.26 0.40 -8.80
C GLU A 122 9.74 0.39 -10.25
N ASN A 123 9.37 -0.79 -10.75
CA ASN A 123 8.86 -0.94 -12.12
C ASN A 123 7.33 -0.87 -12.22
N LYS A 124 6.63 -0.87 -11.08
CA LYS A 124 5.17 -0.86 -11.06
C LYS A 124 4.58 0.48 -11.45
N THR A 125 3.49 0.45 -12.22
CA THR A 125 2.64 1.59 -12.55
C THR A 125 1.26 1.42 -11.92
N PHE A 126 0.57 2.54 -11.69
CA PHE A 126 -0.73 2.59 -11.02
C PHE A 126 -1.71 3.43 -11.83
N ASN A 127 -2.51 2.80 -12.66
CA ASN A 127 -3.54 3.51 -13.42
C ASN A 127 -4.63 4.04 -12.48
N THR A 128 -4.47 5.28 -12.05
CA THR A 128 -5.36 5.96 -11.11
C THR A 128 -6.73 6.30 -11.66
N ASN A 129 -6.99 6.07 -12.96
CA ASN A 129 -8.34 6.11 -13.54
C ASN A 129 -9.21 4.96 -13.01
N ASP A 130 -8.62 3.83 -12.62
CA ASP A 130 -9.31 2.79 -11.86
C ASP A 130 -9.50 3.25 -10.41
N ARG A 131 -10.74 3.27 -9.94
CA ARG A 131 -11.11 3.72 -8.60
C ARG A 131 -10.43 2.89 -7.48
N LYS A 132 -10.24 1.59 -7.70
CA LYS A 132 -9.59 0.71 -6.71
C LYS A 132 -8.10 1.01 -6.65
N VAL A 133 -7.46 1.19 -7.81
CA VAL A 133 -6.05 1.55 -7.91
C VAL A 133 -5.81 2.95 -7.31
N ASN A 134 -6.69 3.92 -7.61
CA ASN A 134 -6.62 5.25 -6.99
C ASN A 134 -6.64 5.16 -5.46
N ARG A 135 -7.58 4.41 -4.90
CA ARG A 135 -7.67 4.22 -3.45
C ARG A 135 -6.46 3.49 -2.86
N LEU A 136 -5.88 2.55 -3.60
CA LEU A 136 -4.64 1.87 -3.22
C LEU A 136 -3.45 2.84 -3.20
N VAL A 137 -3.30 3.68 -4.23
CA VAL A 137 -2.26 4.72 -4.27
C VAL A 137 -2.42 5.70 -3.12
N LYS A 138 -3.66 6.12 -2.84
CA LYS A 138 -3.96 7.00 -1.69
C LYS A 138 -3.52 6.34 -0.38
N TYR A 139 -3.77 5.04 -0.20
CA TYR A 139 -3.30 4.27 0.94
C TYR A 139 -1.76 4.23 1.02
N ILE A 140 -1.07 3.99 -0.08
CA ILE A 140 0.40 3.94 -0.13
C ILE A 140 0.97 5.29 0.30
N LEU A 141 0.52 6.38 -0.33
CA LEU A 141 1.01 7.72 -0.06
C LEU A 141 0.69 8.20 1.36
N THR A 142 -0.51 7.92 1.88
CA THR A 142 -0.86 8.27 3.27
C THR A 142 -0.09 7.45 4.30
N THR A 143 0.28 6.22 3.97
CA THR A 143 1.12 5.39 4.85
C THR A 143 2.55 5.91 4.89
N ILE A 144 3.11 6.33 3.74
CA ILE A 144 4.42 6.99 3.67
C ILE A 144 4.37 8.35 4.39
N GLU A 145 3.33 9.15 4.16
CA GLU A 145 3.13 10.42 4.85
C GLU A 145 3.14 10.25 6.37
N LYS A 146 2.44 9.22 6.87
CA LYS A 146 2.43 8.92 8.31
C LYS A 146 3.83 8.61 8.85
N ASP A 147 4.66 7.91 8.09
CA ASP A 147 6.04 7.60 8.50
C ASP A 147 6.91 8.86 8.51
N LEU A 148 6.74 9.75 7.53
CA LEU A 148 7.50 11.00 7.41
C LEU A 148 7.08 12.06 8.42
N SER A 149 5.78 12.27 8.62
CA SER A 149 5.23 13.37 9.42
C SER A 149 4.71 12.97 10.80
N GLY A 150 4.48 11.67 11.03
CA GLY A 150 3.77 11.16 12.20
C GLY A 150 2.24 11.34 12.16
N ILE A 151 1.69 12.00 11.14
CA ILE A 151 0.26 12.32 11.04
C ILE A 151 -0.49 11.16 10.37
N ASP A 152 -1.50 10.62 11.06
CA ASP A 152 -2.37 9.57 10.52
C ASP A 152 -3.56 10.18 9.77
N LEU A 153 -3.50 10.14 8.45
CA LEU A 153 -4.54 10.68 7.58
C LEU A 153 -5.67 9.67 7.35
N ALA A 154 -6.91 10.12 7.44
CA ALA A 154 -8.07 9.28 7.13
C ALA A 154 -8.14 8.99 5.63
N LEU A 155 -8.02 7.72 5.23
CA LEU A 155 -7.96 7.30 3.82
C LEU A 155 -9.11 7.84 2.96
N ASP A 156 -10.31 7.89 3.52
CA ASP A 156 -11.52 8.31 2.83
C ASP A 156 -11.87 9.80 3.05
N SER A 157 -10.93 10.60 3.61
CA SER A 157 -11.14 12.05 3.74
C SER A 157 -11.27 12.72 2.37
N PRO A 158 -12.26 13.60 2.19
CA PRO A 158 -12.40 14.43 0.99
C PRO A 158 -11.40 15.59 0.96
N ASP A 159 -10.69 15.89 2.06
CA ASP A 159 -9.86 17.08 2.20
C ASP A 159 -8.60 17.06 1.32
N TYR A 160 -8.27 15.92 0.74
CA TYR A 160 -7.10 15.75 -0.11
C TYR A 160 -7.30 14.66 -1.16
N ASN A 161 -6.62 14.83 -2.27
CA ASN A 161 -6.65 13.93 -3.42
C ASN A 161 -5.23 13.55 -3.87
N ILE A 162 -5.14 12.59 -4.79
CA ILE A 162 -3.92 12.31 -5.52
C ILE A 162 -3.75 13.40 -6.58
N GLU A 163 -2.58 13.99 -6.57
CA GLU A 163 -2.11 14.93 -7.59
C GLU A 163 -1.14 14.19 -8.53
N HIS A 164 -1.30 14.43 -9.85
CA HIS A 164 -0.34 14.04 -10.87
C HIS A 164 0.61 15.22 -11.13
N ILE A 165 1.85 15.09 -10.76
CA ILE A 165 2.84 16.17 -10.91
C ILE A 165 3.00 16.51 -12.40
N TYR A 166 3.36 15.53 -13.24
CA TYR A 166 3.11 15.59 -14.68
C TYR A 166 1.65 15.19 -14.90
N PRO A 167 0.80 16.08 -15.44
CA PRO A 167 -0.64 15.86 -15.52
C PRO A 167 -1.00 14.77 -16.52
N GLN A 168 -2.16 14.14 -16.33
CA GLN A 168 -2.71 13.15 -17.26
C GLN A 168 -3.07 13.76 -18.62
N ASN A 169 -3.43 15.03 -18.62
CA ASN A 169 -3.77 15.82 -19.83
C ASN A 169 -3.01 17.15 -19.75
N PRO A 170 -1.76 17.21 -20.18
CA PRO A 170 -1.00 18.44 -20.18
C PRO A 170 -1.67 19.47 -21.10
N GLY A 171 -1.69 20.74 -20.66
CA GLY A 171 -2.32 21.82 -21.43
C GLY A 171 -1.52 22.21 -22.67
N SER A 172 -0.19 22.17 -22.57
CA SER A 172 0.75 22.48 -23.65
C SER A 172 2.02 21.65 -23.49
N ASP A 173 2.58 21.19 -24.58
CA ASP A 173 3.88 20.50 -24.58
C ASP A 173 5.02 21.48 -24.19
N GLU A 174 4.84 22.79 -24.44
CA GLU A 174 5.80 23.82 -24.04
C GLU A 174 5.96 23.94 -22.52
N ASP A 175 4.92 23.61 -21.76
CA ASP A 175 4.96 23.60 -20.28
C ASP A 175 5.69 22.39 -19.70
N TRP A 176 5.89 21.35 -20.55
CA TRP A 176 6.46 20.07 -20.16
C TRP A 176 7.48 19.54 -21.18
N PRO A 177 8.53 20.32 -21.49
CA PRO A 177 9.46 20.04 -22.61
C PRO A 177 10.26 18.75 -22.43
N GLU A 178 10.37 18.24 -21.19
CA GLU A 178 11.11 17.01 -20.88
C GLU A 178 10.31 15.73 -21.17
N PHE A 179 9.01 15.87 -21.51
CA PHE A 179 8.12 14.75 -21.78
C PHE A 179 7.89 14.61 -23.27
N ILE A 180 8.91 14.10 -23.97
CA ILE A 180 8.86 13.80 -25.40
C ILE A 180 8.75 12.29 -25.55
N ASP A 181 7.75 11.78 -26.35
CA ASP A 181 7.60 10.41 -26.82
C ASP A 181 6.97 9.34 -25.90
N ASP A 182 7.03 8.08 -26.35
CA ASP A 182 6.33 6.86 -25.90
C ASP A 182 6.40 6.54 -24.39
N TYR A 183 7.30 7.15 -23.64
CA TYR A 183 7.43 6.97 -22.20
C TYR A 183 6.44 7.77 -21.36
N ILE A 184 5.67 8.67 -21.95
CA ILE A 184 4.70 9.57 -21.27
C ILE A 184 3.70 8.76 -20.46
N ASN A 185 3.05 7.78 -21.09
CA ASN A 185 2.03 6.95 -20.42
C ASN A 185 2.57 6.15 -19.22
N ILE A 186 3.78 5.65 -19.32
CA ILE A 186 4.43 4.90 -18.23
C ILE A 186 4.78 5.85 -17.08
N SER A 187 5.35 7.01 -17.39
CA SER A 187 5.78 8.01 -16.41
C SER A 187 4.60 8.60 -15.64
N THR A 188 3.49 8.89 -16.31
CA THR A 188 2.28 9.48 -15.73
C THR A 188 1.74 8.64 -14.56
N TYR A 189 1.80 7.31 -14.68
CA TYR A 189 1.24 6.37 -13.70
C TYR A 189 2.27 5.74 -12.77
N LYS A 190 3.53 6.18 -12.77
CA LYS A 190 4.49 5.80 -11.73
C LYS A 190 4.14 6.48 -10.39
N LEU A 191 4.32 5.77 -9.29
CA LEU A 191 4.14 6.36 -7.96
C LEU A 191 5.01 7.61 -7.78
N GLY A 192 6.21 7.64 -8.42
CA GLY A 192 7.09 8.79 -8.44
C GLY A 192 6.46 10.06 -9.00
N ASN A 193 5.46 9.94 -9.86
CA ASN A 193 4.70 11.08 -10.41
C ASN A 193 3.45 11.44 -9.59
N LEU A 194 3.14 10.69 -8.52
CA LEU A 194 1.91 10.85 -7.74
C LEU A 194 2.22 11.39 -6.35
N THR A 195 1.41 12.34 -5.87
CA THR A 195 1.57 12.90 -4.54
C THR A 195 0.21 13.22 -3.91
N LEU A 196 0.22 13.72 -2.65
CA LEU A 196 -0.98 14.16 -1.95
C LEU A 196 -1.08 15.69 -2.02
N LEU A 197 -2.25 16.20 -2.37
CA LEU A 197 -2.51 17.63 -2.35
C LEU A 197 -3.90 17.90 -1.76
N SER A 198 -4.10 19.06 -1.12
CA SER A 198 -5.44 19.42 -0.67
C SER A 198 -6.39 19.50 -1.87
N GLU A 199 -7.65 19.16 -1.66
CA GLU A 199 -8.65 19.18 -2.74
C GLU A 199 -8.76 20.57 -3.37
N LYS A 200 -8.61 21.62 -2.55
CA LYS A 200 -8.60 23.00 -2.98
C LYS A 200 -7.40 23.33 -3.85
N ASP A 201 -6.18 23.06 -3.36
CA ASP A 201 -4.94 23.37 -4.07
C ASP A 201 -4.84 22.56 -5.37
N ASN A 202 -5.28 21.30 -5.35
CA ASN A 202 -5.27 20.42 -6.51
C ASN A 202 -6.20 20.95 -7.64
N ARG A 203 -7.37 21.47 -7.26
CA ARG A 203 -8.29 22.10 -8.22
C ARG A 203 -7.76 23.41 -8.76
N GLU A 204 -7.14 24.23 -7.91
CA GLU A 204 -6.62 25.56 -8.31
C GLU A 204 -5.40 25.44 -9.23
N ILE A 205 -4.52 24.46 -8.97
CA ILE A 205 -3.28 24.30 -9.73
C ILE A 205 -3.49 23.57 -11.07
N GLY A 206 -4.45 22.66 -11.14
CA GLY A 206 -4.80 21.97 -12.38
C GLY A 206 -3.58 21.41 -13.15
N ASN A 207 -3.50 21.76 -14.43
CA ASN A 207 -2.45 21.28 -15.36
C ASN A 207 -1.29 22.26 -15.56
N GLU A 208 -1.16 23.25 -14.66
CA GLU A 208 -0.10 24.27 -14.73
C GLU A 208 1.31 23.65 -14.85
N ALA A 209 2.24 24.41 -15.44
CA ALA A 209 3.64 24.03 -15.54
C ALA A 209 4.28 23.74 -14.17
N PHE A 210 5.29 22.89 -14.13
CA PHE A 210 5.95 22.47 -12.89
C PHE A 210 6.46 23.66 -12.05
N SER A 211 6.95 24.71 -12.70
CA SER A 211 7.42 25.94 -12.05
C SER A 211 6.34 26.65 -11.21
N GLN A 212 5.06 26.45 -11.51
CA GLN A 212 3.94 26.94 -10.70
C GLN A 212 3.55 25.92 -9.62
N LYS A 213 3.49 24.64 -9.99
CA LYS A 213 3.19 23.53 -9.07
C LYS A 213 4.12 23.49 -7.88
N VAL A 214 5.42 23.62 -8.09
CA VAL A 214 6.44 23.56 -7.03
C VAL A 214 6.26 24.64 -5.97
N LYS A 215 5.75 25.82 -6.32
CA LYS A 215 5.45 26.91 -5.36
C LYS A 215 4.31 26.55 -4.41
N VAL A 216 3.33 25.79 -4.88
CA VAL A 216 2.23 25.26 -4.08
C VAL A 216 2.71 24.12 -3.21
N TYR A 217 3.52 23.21 -3.76
CA TYR A 217 4.09 22.08 -3.03
C TYR A 217 4.96 22.52 -1.85
N ALA A 218 5.72 23.60 -1.99
CA ALA A 218 6.53 24.16 -0.91
C ALA A 218 5.70 24.65 0.30
N LYS A 219 4.42 25.00 0.09
CA LYS A 219 3.50 25.44 1.13
C LYS A 219 2.52 24.37 1.61
N CYS A 220 2.62 23.18 1.01
CA CYS A 220 1.73 22.06 1.28
C CYS A 220 1.91 21.57 2.73
N LYS A 221 0.84 21.04 3.34
CA LYS A 221 0.90 20.44 4.68
C LYS A 221 1.46 19.00 4.68
N PHE A 222 1.55 18.34 3.52
CA PHE A 222 2.01 16.96 3.40
C PHE A 222 3.51 16.89 3.15
N GLU A 223 4.24 16.18 3.98
CA GLU A 223 5.70 16.03 3.86
C GLU A 223 6.11 15.30 2.56
N VAL A 224 5.34 14.29 2.15
CA VAL A 224 5.56 13.58 0.88
C VAL A 224 5.48 14.50 -0.35
N THR A 225 4.77 15.63 -0.22
CA THR A 225 4.62 16.66 -1.26
C THR A 225 5.65 17.76 -1.11
N LYS A 226 5.91 18.26 0.11
CA LYS A 226 6.99 19.23 0.36
C LYS A 226 8.34 18.71 -0.10
N TYR A 227 8.60 17.42 0.10
CA TYR A 227 9.82 16.76 -0.36
C TYR A 227 10.12 17.03 -1.84
N ILE A 228 9.09 17.18 -2.69
CA ILE A 228 9.26 17.52 -4.12
C ILE A 228 9.86 18.91 -4.25
N ALA A 229 9.32 19.90 -3.55
CA ALA A 229 9.79 21.28 -3.61
C ALA A 229 11.18 21.46 -2.98
N GLU A 230 11.59 20.60 -2.06
CA GLU A 230 12.89 20.65 -1.40
C GLU A 230 14.00 19.98 -2.22
N HIS A 231 13.68 18.91 -2.95
CA HIS A 231 14.71 18.07 -3.60
C HIS A 231 14.68 18.12 -5.13
N TYR A 232 13.54 18.54 -5.75
CA TYR A 232 13.33 18.50 -7.20
C TYR A 232 12.78 19.83 -7.75
N PHE A 233 13.20 20.96 -7.17
CA PHE A 233 12.58 22.27 -7.41
C PHE A 233 12.91 22.90 -8.76
N VAL A 234 13.86 22.36 -9.54
CA VAL A 234 14.32 22.96 -10.79
C VAL A 234 13.45 22.57 -11.97
N GLU A 235 13.21 21.28 -12.13
CA GLU A 235 12.49 20.71 -13.27
C GLU A 235 11.74 19.45 -12.85
N TRP A 236 10.83 19.00 -13.72
CA TRP A 236 10.17 17.71 -13.58
C TRP A 236 10.31 16.94 -14.89
N SER A 237 10.99 15.79 -14.84
CA SER A 237 11.32 14.97 -15.99
C SER A 237 11.10 13.48 -15.70
N PRO A 238 11.05 12.60 -16.70
CA PRO A 238 11.01 11.15 -16.49
C PRO A 238 12.15 10.63 -15.60
N ALA A 239 13.33 11.22 -15.67
CA ALA A 239 14.46 10.89 -14.81
C ALA A 239 14.22 11.26 -13.35
N ILE A 240 13.62 12.43 -13.11
CA ILE A 240 13.23 12.88 -11.76
C ILE A 240 12.12 11.98 -11.20
N ILE A 241 11.13 11.59 -12.01
CA ILE A 241 10.08 10.63 -11.62
C ILE A 241 10.72 9.31 -11.17
N CYS A 242 11.69 8.79 -11.90
CA CYS A 242 12.41 7.57 -11.51
C CYS A 242 13.21 7.75 -10.21
N SER A 243 13.87 8.88 -10.02
CA SER A 243 14.59 9.20 -8.78
C SER A 243 13.64 9.25 -7.59
N ARG A 244 12.51 9.93 -7.73
CA ARG A 244 11.49 9.98 -6.67
C ARG A 244 10.81 8.63 -6.44
N GLN A 245 10.59 7.84 -7.50
CA GLN A 245 10.11 6.46 -7.38
C GLN A 245 11.03 5.65 -6.47
N HIS A 246 12.34 5.72 -6.71
CA HIS A 246 13.34 5.05 -5.89
C HIS A 246 13.29 5.47 -4.42
N PHE A 247 13.15 6.77 -4.15
CA PHE A 247 12.96 7.29 -2.78
C PHE A 247 11.71 6.69 -2.12
N LEU A 248 10.54 6.80 -2.75
CA LEU A 248 9.28 6.29 -2.20
C LEU A 248 9.32 4.77 -1.98
N VAL A 249 9.92 4.01 -2.88
CA VAL A 249 10.10 2.56 -2.72
C VAL A 249 11.06 2.24 -1.58
N SER A 250 12.09 3.06 -1.36
CA SER A 250 13.00 2.89 -0.22
C SER A 250 12.29 3.08 1.11
N GLU A 251 11.40 4.08 1.22
CA GLU A 251 10.53 4.23 2.40
C GLU A 251 9.55 3.05 2.53
N ALA A 252 8.95 2.61 1.43
CA ALA A 252 8.06 1.46 1.43
C ALA A 252 8.73 0.18 1.95
N VAL A 253 10.00 -0.06 1.61
CA VAL A 253 10.76 -1.23 2.13
C VAL A 253 10.91 -1.17 3.64
N LYS A 254 11.07 0.02 4.23
CA LYS A 254 11.17 0.21 5.70
C LYS A 254 9.81 -0.02 6.37
N ILE A 255 8.76 0.58 5.82
CA ILE A 255 7.41 0.59 6.38
C ILE A 255 6.76 -0.81 6.32
N TRP A 256 6.72 -1.41 5.14
CA TRP A 256 6.15 -2.75 4.96
C TRP A 256 7.17 -3.85 5.20
N LYS A 257 7.76 -3.86 6.41
CA LYS A 257 8.76 -4.83 6.85
C LYS A 257 8.31 -5.60 8.09
N VAL A 258 8.58 -6.89 8.09
CA VAL A 258 8.50 -7.75 9.27
C VAL A 258 9.91 -8.23 9.57
N SER A 259 10.56 -7.61 10.57
CA SER A 259 11.97 -7.86 10.88
C SER A 259 12.25 -9.34 11.20
N GLN A 260 11.29 -10.03 11.84
CA GLN A 260 11.37 -11.45 12.18
C GLN A 260 11.33 -12.39 10.96
N LEU A 261 10.77 -11.93 9.84
CA LEU A 261 10.68 -12.68 8.58
C LEU A 261 11.74 -12.26 7.55
N ALA A 262 12.26 -11.05 7.69
CA ALA A 262 13.33 -10.52 6.85
C ALA A 262 14.63 -11.31 7.15
N THR A 263 14.99 -12.22 6.29
CA THR A 263 16.28 -12.93 6.36
C THR A 263 17.40 -12.06 5.79
N LYS A 264 18.56 -12.08 6.49
CA LYS A 264 19.82 -11.61 5.91
C LYS A 264 20.17 -12.37 4.64
#